data_274872c1b67cc1c75b9a72eda600bde0
#
_entry.id   274872c1b67cc1c75b9a72eda600bde0
#
_cell.length_a   1.000
_cell.length_b   1.000
_cell.length_c   1.000
_cell.angle_alpha   90.00
_cell.angle_beta   90.00
_cell.angle_gamma   90.00
#
_symmetry.space_group_name_H-M   'P 1'
#
loop_
_entity.id
_entity.type
_entity.pdbx_description
1 polymer ?
#
loop_
_entity_poly.entity_id
_entity_poly.type
_entity_poly.pdbx_seq_one_letter_code
_entity_poly.pdbx_strand_id
1 'polypeptide(L)'
;MKKTFLGTGIALTLLSACAPKQSQETLTKSGLNPTNYETIVDGVKPVKLYTLKNAAGMEVCVTNFGGRIVSIMVPDKNGNLKDVVLGFDSIADYQNIPSDFGASIGRYANRINKGVIVMDGETIQLPQNNFGHCLHGGPKGWQYQVYEANQLNDSTMTLTMKSPDGDANFPGNVTATVTYALTRDNAIDINYEATTDKKTVINMTNHSYFNLSGNPANPATDHILYVNADSITPVDSTFMTTGEMMAVTETPFDFNTPKTIAPDVTNFENEQIKFGNGFDHNWVLNTKGDINQLAAKLTSPTSGITLEAVSY
;
A
#
# COMPACT_ATOMS: atom_id res chain seq x y z
N MET A 1 14.53 90.42 25.90
CA MET A 1 15.26 89.12 26.17
C MET A 1 14.47 88.00 25.53
N LYS A 2 14.96 87.53 24.38
CA LYS A 2 14.31 86.40 23.67
C LYS A 2 15.18 85.17 24.00
N LYS A 3 14.60 84.15 24.59
CA LYS A 3 15.25 82.84 24.80
C LYS A 3 14.88 81.92 23.63
N THR A 4 15.91 81.50 22.92
CA THR A 4 15.85 80.49 21.84
C THR A 4 15.97 79.11 22.46
N PHE A 5 14.99 78.21 22.20
CA PHE A 5 15.09 76.81 22.55
C PHE A 5 15.58 76.03 21.32
N LEU A 6 16.71 75.36 21.46
CA LEU A 6 17.19 74.33 20.49
C LEU A 6 16.50 73.01 20.80
N GLY A 7 15.76 72.48 19.87
CA GLY A 7 15.16 71.16 19.94
C GLY A 7 16.06 70.19 19.23
N THR A 8 16.62 69.21 20.00
CA THR A 8 17.35 68.04 19.47
C THR A 8 16.36 66.98 19.00
N GLY A 9 16.27 66.78 17.70
CA GLY A 9 15.48 65.73 17.11
C GLY A 9 16.24 64.40 17.18
N ILE A 10 15.71 63.40 17.89
CA ILE A 10 16.16 62.01 17.90
C ILE A 10 15.49 61.31 16.71
N ALA A 11 16.28 60.95 15.69
CA ALA A 11 15.84 60.12 14.59
C ALA A 11 15.76 58.66 15.05
N LEU A 12 14.54 58.13 15.18
CA LEU A 12 14.28 56.72 15.47
C LEU A 12 14.37 55.92 14.16
N THR A 13 15.48 55.24 13.91
CA THR A 13 15.63 54.30 12.79
C THR A 13 14.88 53.00 13.13
N LEU A 14 13.73 52.81 12.49
CA LEU A 14 13.00 51.52 12.50
C LEU A 14 13.77 50.51 11.68
N LEU A 15 14.53 49.63 12.36
CA LEU A 15 15.05 48.39 11.75
C LEU A 15 13.89 47.44 11.53
N SER A 16 13.41 47.38 10.27
CA SER A 16 12.46 46.36 9.82
C SER A 16 13.19 45.03 9.79
N ALA A 17 13.04 44.20 10.84
CA ALA A 17 13.49 42.84 10.84
C ALA A 17 12.63 42.04 9.86
N CYS A 18 13.19 41.68 8.70
CA CYS A 18 12.59 40.64 7.86
C CYS A 18 12.59 39.33 8.63
N ALA A 19 11.45 38.97 9.23
CA ALA A 19 11.24 37.61 9.69
C ALA A 19 11.32 36.66 8.45
N PRO A 20 12.01 35.54 8.56
CA PRO A 20 12.02 34.56 7.47
C PRO A 20 10.57 34.16 7.21
N LYS A 21 10.11 34.27 5.94
CA LYS A 21 8.86 33.69 5.52
C LYS A 21 8.92 32.19 5.83
N GLN A 22 8.21 31.78 6.85
CA GLN A 22 7.92 30.38 7.09
C GLN A 22 7.25 29.87 5.80
N SER A 23 7.89 28.98 5.07
CA SER A 23 7.30 28.34 3.91
C SER A 23 6.00 27.67 4.39
N GLN A 24 4.88 28.13 3.89
CA GLN A 24 3.60 27.47 4.16
C GLN A 24 3.72 26.08 3.59
N GLU A 25 3.76 25.08 4.47
CA GLU A 25 3.80 23.67 4.10
C GLU A 25 2.59 23.37 3.22
N THR A 26 2.84 22.98 1.99
CA THR A 26 1.78 22.69 1.03
C THR A 26 1.28 21.28 1.28
N LEU A 27 0.07 21.14 1.83
CA LEU A 27 -0.58 19.83 2.00
C LEU A 27 -0.83 19.17 0.65
N THR A 28 -0.86 17.83 0.63
CA THR A 28 -1.32 17.04 -0.50
C THR A 28 -2.82 17.24 -0.75
N LYS A 29 -3.35 16.73 -1.87
CA LYS A 29 -4.80 16.78 -2.13
C LYS A 29 -5.62 16.01 -1.11
N SER A 30 -5.04 14.97 -0.50
CA SER A 30 -5.65 14.21 0.60
C SER A 30 -5.53 14.90 1.97
N GLY A 31 -4.85 16.05 2.05
CA GLY A 31 -4.63 16.79 3.29
C GLY A 31 -3.43 16.32 4.11
N LEU A 32 -2.63 15.38 3.59
CA LEU A 32 -1.43 14.90 4.28
C LEU A 32 -0.37 16.01 4.34
N ASN A 33 0.27 16.13 5.50
CA ASN A 33 1.43 16.99 5.67
C ASN A 33 2.71 16.18 5.37
N PRO A 34 3.48 16.51 4.31
CA PRO A 34 4.70 15.78 3.98
C PRO A 34 5.73 15.71 5.12
N THR A 35 5.79 16.71 5.99
CA THR A 35 6.74 16.74 7.11
C THR A 35 6.46 15.66 8.16
N ASN A 36 5.21 15.17 8.28
CA ASN A 36 4.87 14.06 9.14
C ASN A 36 5.49 12.72 8.67
N TYR A 37 6.01 12.70 7.44
CA TYR A 37 6.69 11.54 6.85
C TYR A 37 8.20 11.71 6.79
N GLU A 38 8.73 12.86 7.18
CA GLU A 38 10.17 13.11 7.19
C GLU A 38 10.78 12.64 8.50
N THR A 39 11.58 11.57 8.44
CA THR A 39 12.30 11.01 9.58
C THR A 39 13.51 10.23 9.12
N ILE A 40 14.32 9.78 10.08
CA ILE A 40 15.44 8.88 9.84
C ILE A 40 15.13 7.57 10.58
N VAL A 41 15.05 6.49 9.83
CA VAL A 41 14.88 5.14 10.38
C VAL A 41 16.25 4.46 10.46
N ASP A 42 16.48 3.68 11.52
CA ASP A 42 17.75 2.99 11.81
C ASP A 42 18.99 3.93 11.82
N GLY A 43 18.77 5.22 12.13
CA GLY A 43 19.84 6.22 12.26
C GLY A 43 20.48 6.69 10.95
N VAL A 44 20.11 6.12 9.78
CA VAL A 44 20.79 6.40 8.50
C VAL A 44 19.88 6.49 7.29
N LYS A 45 18.65 5.97 7.38
CA LYS A 45 17.75 5.87 6.22
C LYS A 45 16.69 6.97 6.24
N PRO A 46 16.77 7.96 5.32
CA PRO A 46 15.77 9.02 5.26
C PRO A 46 14.44 8.47 4.70
N VAL A 47 13.37 8.82 5.38
CA VAL A 47 12.00 8.54 4.97
C VAL A 47 11.34 9.83 4.51
N LYS A 48 10.53 9.75 3.47
CA LYS A 48 9.76 10.88 2.90
C LYS A 48 8.43 10.42 2.32
N LEU A 49 7.55 11.40 2.09
CA LEU A 49 6.37 11.26 1.26
C LEU A 49 6.67 11.79 -0.15
N TYR A 50 6.34 10.99 -1.16
CA TYR A 50 6.44 11.33 -2.57
C TYR A 50 5.05 11.48 -3.14
N THR A 51 4.86 12.43 -4.05
CA THR A 51 3.56 12.68 -4.68
C THR A 51 3.66 12.49 -6.18
N LEU A 52 2.90 11.55 -6.71
CA LEU A 52 2.73 11.33 -8.14
C LEU A 52 1.45 12.01 -8.61
N LYS A 53 1.48 12.64 -9.78
CA LYS A 53 0.36 13.37 -10.37
C LYS A 53 0.27 13.10 -11.86
N ASN A 54 -0.95 13.05 -12.38
CA ASN A 54 -1.18 13.03 -13.81
C ASN A 54 -1.93 14.28 -14.30
N ALA A 55 -2.02 14.45 -15.60
CA ALA A 55 -2.71 15.59 -16.23
C ALA A 55 -4.24 15.55 -16.02
N ALA A 56 -4.82 14.39 -15.73
CA ALA A 56 -6.24 14.24 -15.43
C ALA A 56 -6.63 14.65 -13.99
N GLY A 57 -5.63 14.99 -13.17
CA GLY A 57 -5.85 15.49 -11.82
C GLY A 57 -5.85 14.42 -10.72
N MET A 58 -5.58 13.16 -11.03
CA MET A 58 -5.33 12.12 -10.04
C MET A 58 -4.01 12.40 -9.30
N GLU A 59 -3.98 12.11 -8.01
CA GLU A 59 -2.80 12.22 -7.17
C GLU A 59 -2.63 10.94 -6.35
N VAL A 60 -1.40 10.43 -6.29
CA VAL A 60 -1.03 9.26 -5.49
C VAL A 60 0.13 9.65 -4.59
N CYS A 61 -0.03 9.43 -3.29
CA CYS A 61 1.02 9.64 -2.31
C CYS A 61 1.67 8.31 -1.94
N VAL A 62 3.00 8.27 -1.98
CA VAL A 62 3.80 7.08 -1.67
C VAL A 62 4.86 7.44 -0.65
N THR A 63 5.04 6.62 0.39
CA THR A 63 6.21 6.72 1.27
C THR A 63 7.19 5.58 0.97
N ASN A 64 8.48 5.89 1.07
CA ASN A 64 9.52 4.86 0.95
C ASN A 64 9.67 3.99 2.20
N PHE A 65 8.96 4.28 3.29
CA PHE A 65 8.82 3.36 4.41
C PHE A 65 7.82 2.25 4.06
N GLY A 66 8.33 1.05 3.83
CA GLY A 66 7.56 -0.10 3.35
C GLY A 66 7.12 0.01 1.88
N GLY A 67 7.61 1.00 1.14
CA GLY A 67 7.20 1.21 -0.26
C GLY A 67 5.69 1.38 -0.41
N ARG A 68 5.04 2.12 0.51
CA ARG A 68 3.58 2.14 0.69
C ARG A 68 2.90 3.19 -0.16
N ILE A 69 1.81 2.81 -0.80
CA ILE A 69 0.79 3.75 -1.25
C ILE A 69 0.01 4.21 -0.01
N VAL A 70 0.02 5.52 0.25
CA VAL A 70 -0.59 6.13 1.43
C VAL A 70 -1.96 6.72 1.12
N SER A 71 -2.12 7.27 -0.10
CA SER A 71 -3.33 7.96 -0.54
C SER A 71 -3.48 7.83 -2.05
N ILE A 72 -4.71 7.69 -2.52
CA ILE A 72 -5.08 7.71 -3.94
C ILE A 72 -6.29 8.63 -4.10
N MET A 73 -6.07 9.83 -4.65
CA MET A 73 -7.11 10.83 -4.85
C MET A 73 -7.70 10.77 -6.25
N VAL A 74 -8.98 10.39 -6.35
CA VAL A 74 -9.72 10.31 -7.61
C VAL A 74 -11.06 11.06 -7.49
N PRO A 75 -11.62 11.59 -8.60
CA PRO A 75 -12.93 12.24 -8.56
C PRO A 75 -14.07 11.22 -8.42
N ASP A 76 -15.07 11.55 -7.60
CA ASP A 76 -16.36 10.87 -7.55
C ASP A 76 -17.24 11.28 -8.73
N LYS A 77 -18.44 10.68 -8.83
CA LYS A 77 -19.44 11.00 -9.87
C LYS A 77 -19.89 12.48 -9.93
N ASN A 78 -19.58 13.27 -8.90
CA ASN A 78 -19.87 14.70 -8.82
C ASN A 78 -18.63 15.59 -9.06
N GLY A 79 -17.47 14.97 -9.32
CA GLY A 79 -16.18 15.64 -9.50
C GLY A 79 -15.45 15.98 -8.19
N ASN A 80 -15.95 15.57 -7.03
CA ASN A 80 -15.25 15.77 -5.77
C ASN A 80 -14.16 14.72 -5.59
N LEU A 81 -12.95 15.17 -5.24
CA LEU A 81 -11.85 14.26 -4.97
C LEU A 81 -12.11 13.43 -3.71
N LYS A 82 -11.84 12.14 -3.79
CA LYS A 82 -11.94 11.15 -2.71
C LYS A 82 -10.65 10.38 -2.58
N ASP A 83 -10.20 10.16 -1.35
CA ASP A 83 -9.16 9.18 -1.06
C ASP A 83 -9.79 7.79 -0.99
N VAL A 84 -9.31 6.88 -1.81
CA VAL A 84 -9.93 5.56 -1.97
C VAL A 84 -9.13 4.43 -1.35
N VAL A 85 -8.05 4.72 -0.61
CA VAL A 85 -7.26 3.73 0.13
C VAL A 85 -7.16 4.07 1.61
N LEU A 86 -6.90 3.06 2.43
CA LEU A 86 -6.61 3.26 3.84
C LEU A 86 -5.11 3.51 4.03
N GLY A 87 -4.79 4.49 4.87
CA GLY A 87 -3.43 4.87 5.24
C GLY A 87 -3.41 5.60 6.58
N PHE A 88 -2.22 5.94 7.05
CA PHE A 88 -2.01 6.78 8.23
C PHE A 88 -1.38 8.11 7.86
N ASP A 89 -1.57 9.11 8.71
CA ASP A 89 -1.16 10.50 8.46
C ASP A 89 0.30 10.79 8.82
N SER A 90 1.02 9.78 9.35
CA SER A 90 2.42 9.93 9.73
C SER A 90 3.20 8.60 9.71
N ILE A 91 4.54 8.70 9.64
CA ILE A 91 5.41 7.54 9.80
C ILE A 91 5.36 6.98 11.22
N ALA A 92 5.16 7.84 12.23
CA ALA A 92 5.03 7.39 13.60
C ALA A 92 3.84 6.43 13.79
N ASP A 93 2.73 6.67 13.10
CA ASP A 93 1.57 5.77 13.14
C ASP A 93 1.89 4.43 12.47
N TYR A 94 2.55 4.42 11.31
CA TYR A 94 2.99 3.18 10.66
C TYR A 94 4.01 2.37 11.49
N GLN A 95 4.80 3.02 12.33
CA GLN A 95 5.75 2.35 13.21
C GLN A 95 5.09 1.79 14.48
N ASN A 96 4.06 2.47 15.00
CA ASN A 96 3.43 2.15 16.27
C ASN A 96 2.16 1.29 16.14
N ILE A 97 1.50 1.33 14.98
CA ILE A 97 0.28 0.58 14.70
C ILE A 97 0.60 -0.50 13.68
N PRO A 98 0.68 -1.79 14.07
CA PRO A 98 0.93 -2.87 13.13
C PRO A 98 -0.08 -2.86 11.98
N SER A 99 0.40 -2.68 10.76
CA SER A 99 -0.44 -2.61 9.58
C SER A 99 0.36 -2.89 8.32
N ASP A 100 -0.29 -3.53 7.35
CA ASP A 100 0.24 -3.73 6.01
C ASP A 100 -0.36 -2.75 4.98
N PHE A 101 -1.12 -1.72 5.43
CA PHE A 101 -1.78 -0.74 4.56
C PHE A 101 -0.82 -0.18 3.50
N GLY A 102 -1.18 -0.40 2.23
CA GLY A 102 -0.47 0.09 1.06
C GLY A 102 0.92 -0.46 0.80
N ALA A 103 1.44 -1.37 1.64
CA ALA A 103 2.82 -1.80 1.62
C ALA A 103 3.20 -2.62 0.38
N SER A 104 4.45 -2.46 -0.06
CA SER A 104 5.12 -3.39 -0.98
C SER A 104 5.71 -4.53 -0.17
N ILE A 105 5.00 -5.65 -0.15
CA ILE A 105 5.35 -6.82 0.66
C ILE A 105 6.47 -7.62 0.00
N GLY A 106 7.40 -8.07 0.81
CA GLY A 106 8.50 -8.98 0.46
C GLY A 106 9.23 -9.48 1.73
N ARG A 107 10.15 -10.46 1.61
CA ARG A 107 10.60 -11.12 0.40
C ARG A 107 9.51 -12.02 -0.20
N TYR A 108 8.61 -12.58 0.66
CA TYR A 108 7.54 -13.48 0.25
C TYR A 108 6.22 -13.04 0.85
N ALA A 109 5.29 -12.61 0.02
CA ALA A 109 3.95 -12.21 0.39
C ALA A 109 3.10 -13.40 0.79
N ASN A 110 2.18 -13.19 1.75
CA ASN A 110 1.37 -14.21 2.38
C ASN A 110 2.23 -15.24 3.17
N ARG A 111 1.71 -16.44 3.45
CA ARG A 111 2.28 -17.39 4.41
C ARG A 111 3.12 -18.47 3.75
N ILE A 112 4.23 -18.80 4.41
CA ILE A 112 4.99 -20.01 4.18
C ILE A 112 4.72 -20.96 5.35
N ASN A 113 4.21 -22.15 5.05
CA ASN A 113 3.77 -23.14 6.05
C ASN A 113 4.90 -23.48 7.03
N LYS A 114 4.63 -23.29 8.34
CA LYS A 114 5.59 -23.50 9.44
C LYS A 114 6.92 -22.74 9.26
N GLY A 115 6.95 -21.76 8.35
CA GLY A 115 8.18 -21.06 7.98
C GLY A 115 9.22 -21.95 7.33
N VAL A 116 8.84 -23.06 6.70
CA VAL A 116 9.78 -24.02 6.14
C VAL A 116 9.80 -23.93 4.62
N ILE A 117 10.99 -23.75 4.05
CA ILE A 117 11.25 -23.92 2.62
C ILE A 117 12.29 -25.02 2.41
N VAL A 118 12.12 -25.79 1.35
CA VAL A 118 13.08 -26.83 0.96
C VAL A 118 13.63 -26.49 -0.41
N MET A 119 14.94 -26.31 -0.51
CA MET A 119 15.62 -26.00 -1.76
C MET A 119 16.89 -26.84 -1.88
N ASP A 120 17.03 -27.51 -3.03
CA ASP A 120 18.20 -28.36 -3.35
C ASP A 120 18.51 -29.41 -2.28
N GLY A 121 17.47 -29.91 -1.58
CA GLY A 121 17.58 -30.90 -0.52
C GLY A 121 17.88 -30.32 0.87
N GLU A 122 18.11 -29.03 0.98
CA GLU A 122 18.31 -28.32 2.25
C GLU A 122 16.99 -27.76 2.79
N THR A 123 16.78 -27.93 4.08
CA THR A 123 15.62 -27.37 4.78
C THR A 123 16.03 -26.06 5.46
N ILE A 124 15.35 -24.98 5.11
CA ILE A 124 15.60 -23.65 5.66
C ILE A 124 14.41 -23.26 6.54
N GLN A 125 14.71 -22.92 7.79
CA GLN A 125 13.71 -22.45 8.74
C GLN A 125 13.67 -20.93 8.74
N LEU A 126 12.54 -20.36 8.35
CA LEU A 126 12.22 -18.93 8.42
C LEU A 126 11.58 -18.60 9.77
N PRO A 127 11.58 -17.32 10.18
CA PRO A 127 10.87 -16.87 11.37
C PRO A 127 9.38 -17.21 11.30
N GLN A 128 8.80 -17.56 12.45
CA GLN A 128 7.37 -17.81 12.61
C GLN A 128 6.76 -16.62 13.35
N ASN A 129 6.13 -15.72 12.62
CA ASN A 129 5.58 -14.47 13.16
C ASN A 129 4.05 -14.42 13.21
N ASN A 130 3.37 -15.44 12.64
CA ASN A 130 1.90 -15.47 12.59
C ASN A 130 1.38 -16.91 12.64
N PHE A 131 0.69 -17.30 13.70
CA PHE A 131 0.11 -18.64 13.91
C PHE A 131 1.05 -19.82 13.62
N GLY A 132 2.35 -19.65 13.87
CA GLY A 132 3.36 -20.68 13.58
C GLY A 132 3.83 -20.73 12.12
N HIS A 133 3.46 -19.75 11.31
CA HIS A 133 3.88 -19.59 9.92
C HIS A 133 4.75 -18.35 9.72
N CYS A 134 5.49 -18.30 8.61
CA CYS A 134 6.15 -17.07 8.18
C CYS A 134 5.19 -16.27 7.31
N LEU A 135 4.74 -15.12 7.80
CA LEU A 135 3.85 -14.19 7.09
C LEU A 135 4.63 -12.98 6.59
N HIS A 136 4.43 -12.60 5.33
CA HIS A 136 4.90 -11.36 4.73
C HIS A 136 6.40 -11.09 4.92
N GLY A 137 7.23 -12.14 4.74
CA GLY A 137 8.68 -12.02 4.89
C GLY A 137 9.19 -12.04 6.32
N GLY A 138 8.31 -12.33 7.31
CA GLY A 138 8.66 -12.42 8.71
C GLY A 138 8.51 -11.11 9.49
N PRO A 139 8.96 -11.07 10.77
CA PRO A 139 8.71 -9.94 11.68
C PRO A 139 9.39 -8.64 11.27
N LYS A 140 10.37 -8.70 10.36
CA LYS A 140 11.07 -7.57 9.75
C LYS A 140 10.92 -7.59 8.23
N GLY A 141 9.74 -8.01 7.73
CA GLY A 141 9.43 -7.98 6.32
C GLY A 141 9.60 -6.59 5.70
N TRP A 142 9.62 -6.52 4.40
CA TRP A 142 9.93 -5.28 3.67
C TRP A 142 8.95 -4.14 3.92
N GLN A 143 7.74 -4.43 4.38
CA GLN A 143 6.76 -3.45 4.83
C GLN A 143 7.20 -2.62 6.04
N TYR A 144 8.22 -3.06 6.77
CA TYR A 144 8.80 -2.36 7.92
C TYR A 144 10.20 -1.79 7.63
N GLN A 145 10.63 -1.83 6.39
CA GLN A 145 11.95 -1.37 5.97
C GLN A 145 11.86 -0.14 5.06
N VAL A 146 12.98 0.57 4.92
CA VAL A 146 13.07 1.75 4.06
C VAL A 146 13.67 1.37 2.73
N TYR A 147 12.94 1.65 1.65
CA TYR A 147 13.40 1.53 0.28
C TYR A 147 14.23 2.75 -0.14
N GLU A 148 15.21 2.55 -1.00
CA GLU A 148 15.84 3.63 -1.76
C GLU A 148 14.84 4.14 -2.80
N ALA A 149 14.44 5.42 -2.70
CA ALA A 149 13.43 5.99 -3.57
C ALA A 149 14.06 6.92 -4.61
N ASN A 150 13.59 6.83 -5.86
CA ASN A 150 13.95 7.71 -6.94
C ASN A 150 12.69 8.11 -7.72
N GLN A 151 12.28 9.38 -7.61
CA GLN A 151 11.20 9.94 -8.41
C GLN A 151 11.74 10.36 -9.77
N LEU A 152 11.34 9.65 -10.82
CA LEU A 152 11.85 9.84 -12.18
C LEU A 152 11.23 11.07 -12.89
N ASN A 153 9.95 11.32 -12.58
CA ASN A 153 9.17 12.45 -13.07
C ASN A 153 7.91 12.64 -12.19
N ASP A 154 7.01 13.52 -12.61
CA ASP A 154 5.78 13.83 -11.84
C ASP A 154 4.85 12.64 -11.67
N SER A 155 4.91 11.62 -12.53
CA SER A 155 3.98 10.48 -12.52
C SER A 155 4.65 9.13 -12.27
N THR A 156 5.98 9.07 -12.13
CA THR A 156 6.69 7.79 -12.04
C THR A 156 7.79 7.84 -11.00
N MET A 157 7.85 6.80 -10.17
CA MET A 157 8.94 6.59 -9.22
C MET A 157 9.37 5.12 -9.14
N THR A 158 10.60 4.90 -8.72
CA THR A 158 11.13 3.58 -8.38
C THR A 158 11.51 3.52 -6.92
N LEU A 159 11.30 2.35 -6.33
CA LEU A 159 11.63 2.00 -4.95
C LEU A 159 12.49 0.74 -4.97
N THR A 160 13.72 0.82 -4.51
CA THR A 160 14.65 -0.31 -4.52
C THR A 160 14.92 -0.81 -3.11
N MET A 161 14.71 -2.11 -2.91
CA MET A 161 15.04 -2.86 -1.70
C MET A 161 16.26 -3.74 -1.94
N LYS A 162 17.23 -3.63 -1.04
CA LYS A 162 18.39 -4.54 -0.98
C LYS A 162 18.27 -5.40 0.26
N SER A 163 18.02 -6.67 0.06
CA SER A 163 17.85 -7.67 1.11
C SER A 163 19.03 -8.64 1.06
N PRO A 164 19.92 -8.62 2.07
CA PRO A 164 21.15 -9.43 2.06
C PRO A 164 20.86 -10.93 2.21
N ASP A 165 21.85 -11.75 1.87
CA ASP A 165 21.83 -13.20 2.14
C ASP A 165 21.61 -13.44 3.64
N GLY A 166 20.63 -14.28 3.98
CA GLY A 166 20.23 -14.55 5.36
C GLY A 166 19.26 -13.55 5.98
N ASP A 167 18.81 -12.54 5.25
CA ASP A 167 17.75 -11.65 5.72
C ASP A 167 16.46 -12.44 6.01
N ALA A 168 15.99 -12.39 7.28
CA ALA A 168 14.93 -13.27 7.79
C ALA A 168 15.16 -14.77 7.46
N ASN A 169 16.40 -15.21 7.38
CA ASN A 169 16.88 -16.53 6.98
C ASN A 169 16.61 -16.89 5.50
N PHE A 170 16.13 -15.99 4.67
CA PHE A 170 16.03 -16.23 3.23
C PHE A 170 17.42 -16.25 2.58
N PRO A 171 17.74 -17.24 1.73
CA PRO A 171 19.03 -17.30 1.06
C PRO A 171 19.14 -16.30 -0.09
N GLY A 172 20.38 -15.90 -0.37
CA GLY A 172 20.76 -15.05 -1.48
C GLY A 172 20.59 -13.54 -1.22
N ASN A 173 21.50 -12.76 -1.79
CA ASN A 173 21.34 -11.32 -1.89
C ASN A 173 20.29 -11.03 -2.94
N VAL A 174 19.27 -10.25 -2.58
CA VAL A 174 18.21 -9.85 -3.51
C VAL A 174 18.22 -8.34 -3.65
N THR A 175 18.19 -7.86 -4.89
CA THR A 175 17.82 -6.49 -5.21
C THR A 175 16.46 -6.51 -5.90
N ALA A 176 15.45 -5.91 -5.26
CA ALA A 176 14.10 -5.81 -5.78
C ALA A 176 13.74 -4.35 -6.06
N THR A 177 13.13 -4.09 -7.20
CA THR A 177 12.65 -2.76 -7.59
C THR A 177 11.16 -2.79 -7.80
N VAL A 178 10.45 -1.87 -7.17
CA VAL A 178 9.03 -1.60 -7.41
C VAL A 178 8.95 -0.29 -8.18
N THR A 179 8.30 -0.32 -9.34
CA THR A 179 8.00 0.88 -10.12
C THR A 179 6.53 1.21 -9.98
N TYR A 180 6.21 2.41 -9.51
CA TYR A 180 4.88 2.99 -9.55
C TYR A 180 4.81 4.00 -10.70
N ALA A 181 3.89 3.80 -11.63
CA ALA A 181 3.65 4.74 -12.72
C ALA A 181 2.15 5.08 -12.80
N LEU A 182 1.84 6.38 -12.63
CA LEU A 182 0.49 6.89 -12.75
C LEU A 182 0.24 7.26 -14.22
N THR A 183 -0.70 6.58 -14.87
CA THR A 183 -1.01 6.77 -16.28
C THR A 183 -1.91 7.98 -16.52
N ARG A 184 -2.07 8.37 -17.79
CA ARG A 184 -2.99 9.45 -18.19
C ARG A 184 -4.46 9.09 -17.99
N ASP A 185 -4.78 7.78 -18.02
CA ASP A 185 -6.13 7.24 -17.91
C ASP A 185 -6.50 6.89 -16.47
N ASN A 186 -5.78 7.45 -15.48
CA ASN A 186 -6.00 7.23 -14.06
C ASN A 186 -5.78 5.78 -13.61
N ALA A 187 -4.89 5.04 -14.27
CA ALA A 187 -4.41 3.76 -13.76
C ALA A 187 -3.08 3.92 -13.02
N ILE A 188 -2.81 3.03 -12.10
CA ILE A 188 -1.53 2.88 -11.42
C ILE A 188 -0.91 1.57 -11.91
N ASP A 189 0.16 1.66 -12.69
CA ASP A 189 0.96 0.51 -13.06
C ASP A 189 1.95 0.21 -11.93
N ILE A 190 1.93 -1.01 -11.44
CA ILE A 190 2.86 -1.49 -10.42
C ILE A 190 3.69 -2.61 -11.04
N ASN A 191 4.96 -2.36 -11.25
CA ASN A 191 5.89 -3.37 -11.79
C ASN A 191 6.90 -3.79 -10.73
N TYR A 192 7.12 -5.11 -10.63
CA TYR A 192 8.08 -5.72 -9.72
C TYR A 192 9.18 -6.40 -10.50
N GLU A 193 10.42 -6.04 -10.20
CA GLU A 193 11.61 -6.67 -10.75
C GLU A 193 12.52 -7.12 -9.62
N ALA A 194 13.12 -8.30 -9.73
CA ALA A 194 14.08 -8.77 -8.74
C ALA A 194 15.22 -9.55 -9.38
N THR A 195 16.41 -9.34 -8.83
CA THR A 195 17.61 -10.11 -9.17
C THR A 195 18.20 -10.72 -7.91
N THR A 196 18.86 -11.87 -8.05
CA THR A 196 19.51 -12.57 -6.94
C THR A 196 20.79 -13.25 -7.39
N ASP A 197 21.73 -13.45 -6.47
CA ASP A 197 22.98 -14.18 -6.70
C ASP A 197 22.91 -15.66 -6.32
N LYS A 198 21.82 -16.09 -5.65
CA LYS A 198 21.58 -17.48 -5.27
C LYS A 198 20.11 -17.85 -5.50
N LYS A 199 19.84 -19.13 -5.61
CA LYS A 199 18.47 -19.65 -5.60
C LYS A 199 17.75 -19.20 -4.31
N THR A 200 16.57 -18.64 -4.47
CA THR A 200 15.73 -18.15 -3.37
C THR A 200 14.26 -18.20 -3.76
N VAL A 201 13.38 -17.87 -2.82
CA VAL A 201 11.94 -17.66 -3.10
C VAL A 201 11.64 -16.18 -3.03
N ILE A 202 10.83 -15.70 -3.98
CA ILE A 202 10.34 -14.34 -4.01
C ILE A 202 8.89 -14.32 -4.46
N ASN A 203 8.08 -13.57 -3.77
CA ASN A 203 6.70 -13.25 -4.13
C ASN A 203 6.38 -11.87 -3.60
N MET A 204 6.08 -10.93 -4.47
CA MET A 204 5.81 -9.53 -4.09
C MET A 204 4.38 -9.15 -4.40
N THR A 205 3.83 -8.26 -3.61
CA THR A 205 2.50 -7.69 -3.83
C THR A 205 2.40 -6.28 -3.25
N ASN A 206 1.40 -5.52 -3.70
CA ASN A 206 0.95 -4.31 -3.01
C ASN A 206 -0.25 -4.67 -2.10
N HIS A 207 -0.20 -4.21 -0.87
CA HIS A 207 -1.19 -4.53 0.16
C HIS A 207 -2.15 -3.34 0.44
N SER A 208 -2.60 -2.65 -0.60
CA SER A 208 -3.57 -1.57 -0.45
C SER A 208 -4.94 -2.10 -0.08
N TYR A 209 -5.59 -1.41 0.86
CA TYR A 209 -6.99 -1.64 1.25
C TYR A 209 -7.84 -0.55 0.64
N PHE A 210 -8.80 -0.93 -0.18
CA PHE A 210 -9.65 0.01 -0.91
C PHE A 210 -11.00 0.22 -0.23
N ASN A 211 -11.39 1.50 -0.12
CA ASN A 211 -12.74 1.90 0.21
C ASN A 211 -13.17 3.02 -0.75
N LEU A 212 -13.85 2.64 -1.82
CA LEU A 212 -14.21 3.56 -2.91
C LEU A 212 -15.30 4.56 -2.53
N SER A 213 -15.89 4.47 -1.33
CA SER A 213 -16.79 5.52 -0.82
C SER A 213 -16.04 6.83 -0.52
N GLY A 214 -14.71 6.76 -0.34
CA GLY A 214 -13.85 7.88 0.05
C GLY A 214 -14.09 8.37 1.48
N ASN A 215 -14.70 7.52 2.31
CA ASN A 215 -14.86 7.77 3.75
C ASN A 215 -14.57 6.47 4.51
N PRO A 216 -13.44 6.38 5.26
CA PRO A 216 -13.06 5.17 5.97
C PRO A 216 -14.04 4.76 7.09
N ALA A 217 -14.92 5.67 7.54
CA ALA A 217 -15.96 5.35 8.50
C ALA A 217 -17.13 4.57 7.90
N ASN A 218 -17.29 4.57 6.57
CA ASN A 218 -18.30 3.79 5.89
C ASN A 218 -17.80 2.36 5.65
N PRO A 219 -18.61 1.33 5.83
CA PRO A 219 -18.21 -0.02 5.47
C PRO A 219 -18.06 -0.15 3.96
N ALA A 220 -17.02 -0.88 3.50
CA ALA A 220 -16.85 -1.19 2.08
C ALA A 220 -17.72 -2.38 1.62
N THR A 221 -18.54 -2.93 2.49
CA THR A 221 -19.35 -4.12 2.23
C THR A 221 -20.58 -3.87 1.32
N ASP A 222 -20.93 -2.59 1.11
CA ASP A 222 -21.95 -2.16 0.13
C ASP A 222 -21.41 -2.11 -1.31
N HIS A 223 -20.10 -2.23 -1.48
CA HIS A 223 -19.47 -2.20 -2.80
C HIS A 223 -19.89 -3.44 -3.60
N ILE A 224 -20.05 -3.24 -4.91
CA ILE A 224 -20.35 -4.30 -5.88
C ILE A 224 -19.03 -4.85 -6.39
N LEU A 225 -18.79 -6.13 -6.12
CA LEU A 225 -17.57 -6.84 -6.50
C LEU A 225 -17.86 -7.85 -7.61
N TYR A 226 -16.96 -7.89 -8.58
CA TYR A 226 -16.79 -8.94 -9.58
C TYR A 226 -15.37 -9.47 -9.49
N VAL A 227 -15.19 -10.79 -9.54
CA VAL A 227 -13.88 -11.44 -9.63
C VAL A 227 -13.96 -12.54 -10.70
N ASN A 228 -13.05 -12.49 -11.68
CA ASN A 228 -12.95 -13.47 -12.75
C ASN A 228 -12.15 -14.70 -12.25
N ALA A 229 -12.81 -15.55 -11.46
CA ALA A 229 -12.20 -16.72 -10.86
C ALA A 229 -13.23 -17.80 -10.57
N ASP A 230 -12.96 -19.04 -10.96
CA ASP A 230 -13.82 -20.19 -10.71
C ASP A 230 -13.46 -20.93 -9.41
N SER A 231 -12.37 -20.55 -8.77
CA SER A 231 -11.91 -21.18 -7.53
C SER A 231 -11.15 -20.20 -6.62
N ILE A 232 -11.06 -20.59 -5.35
CA ILE A 232 -10.20 -19.97 -4.33
C ILE A 232 -9.19 -21.00 -3.82
N THR A 233 -8.14 -20.51 -3.14
CA THR A 233 -7.29 -21.36 -2.30
C THR A 233 -7.87 -21.39 -0.88
N PRO A 234 -8.49 -22.50 -0.44
CA PRO A 234 -9.06 -22.58 0.90
C PRO A 234 -7.98 -22.53 1.97
N VAL A 235 -8.35 -22.02 3.15
CA VAL A 235 -7.47 -21.86 4.30
C VAL A 235 -7.93 -22.71 5.48
N ASP A 236 -7.00 -23.03 6.38
CA ASP A 236 -7.33 -23.57 7.70
C ASP A 236 -7.55 -22.43 8.75
N SER A 237 -7.80 -22.82 9.99
CA SER A 237 -8.03 -21.86 11.10
C SER A 237 -6.82 -20.99 11.47
N THR A 238 -5.66 -21.24 10.86
CA THR A 238 -4.43 -20.43 10.98
C THR A 238 -4.19 -19.55 9.76
N PHE A 239 -5.17 -19.46 8.87
CA PHE A 239 -5.10 -18.77 7.57
C PHE A 239 -4.08 -19.37 6.60
N MET A 240 -3.59 -20.57 6.89
CA MET A 240 -2.66 -21.26 5.98
C MET A 240 -3.44 -21.95 4.87
N THR A 241 -3.02 -21.74 3.61
CA THR A 241 -3.63 -22.43 2.48
C THR A 241 -3.42 -23.94 2.56
N THR A 242 -4.48 -24.71 2.27
CA THR A 242 -4.45 -26.18 2.38
C THR A 242 -3.68 -26.87 1.25
N GLY A 243 -3.37 -26.16 0.18
CA GLY A 243 -2.79 -26.69 -1.04
C GLY A 243 -3.83 -27.19 -2.05
N GLU A 244 -5.10 -27.08 -1.71
CA GLU A 244 -6.23 -27.42 -2.59
C GLU A 244 -6.76 -26.19 -3.33
N MET A 245 -7.61 -26.41 -4.33
CA MET A 245 -8.44 -25.41 -4.97
C MET A 245 -9.91 -25.76 -4.73
N MET A 246 -10.70 -24.83 -4.21
CA MET A 246 -12.12 -24.99 -3.94
C MET A 246 -12.92 -24.18 -4.97
N ALA A 247 -13.88 -24.84 -5.65
CA ALA A 247 -14.77 -24.16 -6.58
C ALA A 247 -15.61 -23.10 -5.84
N VAL A 248 -15.83 -21.94 -6.47
CA VAL A 248 -16.62 -20.84 -5.89
C VAL A 248 -18.11 -21.00 -6.12
N THR A 249 -18.54 -21.77 -7.15
CA THR A 249 -19.94 -21.95 -7.53
C THR A 249 -20.79 -22.40 -6.34
N GLU A 250 -21.93 -21.74 -6.13
CA GLU A 250 -22.86 -21.96 -5.01
C GLU A 250 -22.28 -21.70 -3.62
N THR A 251 -21.20 -20.93 -3.55
CA THR A 251 -20.59 -20.49 -2.28
C THR A 251 -20.65 -18.96 -2.12
N PRO A 252 -20.41 -18.42 -0.92
CA PRO A 252 -20.25 -16.99 -0.70
C PRO A 252 -19.16 -16.34 -1.55
N PHE A 253 -18.16 -17.10 -2.00
CA PHE A 253 -17.00 -16.66 -2.78
C PHE A 253 -17.29 -16.49 -4.28
N ASP A 254 -18.49 -16.84 -4.78
CA ASP A 254 -18.85 -16.68 -6.19
C ASP A 254 -19.16 -15.22 -6.51
N PHE A 255 -18.20 -14.54 -7.10
CA PHE A 255 -18.29 -13.17 -7.62
C PHE A 255 -18.19 -13.12 -9.16
N ASN A 256 -18.39 -14.25 -9.85
CA ASN A 256 -18.46 -14.28 -11.33
C ASN A 256 -19.63 -13.47 -11.88
N THR A 257 -20.68 -13.28 -11.09
CA THR A 257 -21.71 -12.29 -11.32
C THR A 257 -21.55 -11.16 -10.30
N PRO A 258 -21.47 -9.88 -10.75
CA PRO A 258 -21.31 -8.76 -9.84
C PRO A 258 -22.39 -8.74 -8.75
N LYS A 259 -21.98 -8.70 -7.48
CA LYS A 259 -22.87 -8.61 -6.32
C LYS A 259 -22.23 -7.80 -5.19
N THR A 260 -23.04 -7.35 -4.24
CA THR A 260 -22.51 -6.69 -3.04
C THR A 260 -21.71 -7.67 -2.17
N ILE A 261 -20.71 -7.18 -1.49
CA ILE A 261 -19.87 -7.97 -0.56
C ILE A 261 -20.72 -8.45 0.62
N ALA A 262 -21.58 -7.59 1.18
CA ALA A 262 -22.63 -8.00 2.11
C ALA A 262 -23.78 -8.70 1.34
N PRO A 263 -24.46 -9.73 1.93
CA PRO A 263 -24.29 -10.24 3.32
C PRO A 263 -23.23 -11.35 3.47
N ASP A 264 -22.62 -11.79 2.36
CA ASP A 264 -21.79 -13.00 2.33
C ASP A 264 -20.57 -12.94 3.25
N VAL A 265 -19.99 -11.74 3.43
CA VAL A 265 -18.80 -11.52 4.27
C VAL A 265 -19.00 -11.92 5.75
N THR A 266 -20.23 -11.97 6.22
CA THR A 266 -20.60 -12.35 7.59
C THR A 266 -21.32 -13.69 7.67
N ASN A 267 -21.33 -14.48 6.61
CA ASN A 267 -21.94 -15.80 6.58
C ASN A 267 -21.02 -16.83 7.28
N PHE A 268 -20.93 -16.74 8.61
CA PHE A 268 -20.09 -17.62 9.43
C PHE A 268 -20.58 -19.08 9.55
N GLU A 269 -21.71 -19.43 8.94
CA GLU A 269 -22.11 -20.81 8.69
C GLU A 269 -21.19 -21.49 7.66
N ASN A 270 -20.62 -20.71 6.73
CA ASN A 270 -19.60 -21.18 5.81
C ASN A 270 -18.26 -21.25 6.55
N GLU A 271 -17.63 -22.42 6.55
CA GLU A 271 -16.36 -22.68 7.25
C GLU A 271 -15.23 -21.75 6.79
N GLN A 272 -15.12 -21.48 5.48
CA GLN A 272 -14.06 -20.63 4.94
C GLN A 272 -14.27 -19.15 5.35
N ILE A 273 -15.50 -18.65 5.34
CA ILE A 273 -15.80 -17.30 5.89
C ILE A 273 -15.47 -17.24 7.38
N LYS A 274 -15.74 -18.31 8.13
CA LYS A 274 -15.39 -18.39 9.55
C LYS A 274 -13.86 -18.39 9.76
N PHE A 275 -13.11 -19.15 9.00
CA PHE A 275 -11.64 -19.20 9.09
C PHE A 275 -11.00 -17.88 8.69
N GLY A 276 -11.47 -17.25 7.60
CA GLY A 276 -10.97 -15.97 7.12
C GLY A 276 -11.47 -14.77 7.93
N ASN A 277 -12.40 -14.98 8.89
CA ASN A 277 -13.13 -13.89 9.58
C ASN A 277 -13.76 -12.90 8.57
N GLY A 278 -14.29 -13.45 7.47
CA GLY A 278 -14.74 -12.75 6.28
C GLY A 278 -14.01 -13.26 5.03
N PHE A 279 -13.79 -12.37 4.07
CA PHE A 279 -13.04 -12.69 2.86
C PHE A 279 -11.56 -12.33 3.05
N ASP A 280 -10.71 -13.34 3.34
CA ASP A 280 -9.25 -13.23 3.40
C ASP A 280 -8.60 -14.36 2.59
N HIS A 281 -9.07 -14.54 1.35
CA HIS A 281 -8.70 -15.65 0.48
C HIS A 281 -8.12 -15.17 -0.83
N ASN A 282 -7.28 -16.00 -1.47
CA ASN A 282 -6.86 -15.77 -2.84
C ASN A 282 -7.86 -16.37 -3.80
N TRP A 283 -8.33 -15.59 -4.76
CA TRP A 283 -9.04 -16.08 -5.93
C TRP A 283 -8.05 -16.51 -7.00
N VAL A 284 -8.24 -17.71 -7.55
CA VAL A 284 -7.44 -18.24 -8.65
C VAL A 284 -7.98 -17.66 -9.95
N LEU A 285 -7.30 -16.65 -10.48
CA LEU A 285 -7.78 -15.88 -11.62
C LEU A 285 -7.84 -16.70 -12.90
N ASN A 286 -8.95 -16.61 -13.62
CA ASN A 286 -9.13 -17.24 -14.92
C ASN A 286 -8.32 -16.58 -16.03
N THR A 287 -7.83 -15.36 -15.81
CA THR A 287 -7.03 -14.57 -16.76
C THR A 287 -5.67 -15.19 -17.09
N LYS A 288 -5.14 -16.03 -16.20
CA LYS A 288 -3.86 -16.75 -16.37
C LYS A 288 -2.70 -15.84 -16.79
N GLY A 289 -2.68 -14.60 -16.27
CA GLY A 289 -1.65 -13.62 -16.60
C GLY A 289 -1.88 -12.85 -17.90
N ASP A 290 -3.04 -12.92 -18.52
CA ASP A 290 -3.38 -12.08 -19.67
C ASP A 290 -3.84 -10.69 -19.19
N ILE A 291 -2.97 -9.72 -19.33
CA ILE A 291 -3.20 -8.32 -18.95
C ILE A 291 -4.38 -7.65 -19.68
N ASN A 292 -4.84 -8.20 -20.80
CA ASN A 292 -5.98 -7.69 -21.54
C ASN A 292 -7.32 -8.19 -21.00
N GLN A 293 -7.30 -9.08 -20.03
CA GLN A 293 -8.49 -9.60 -19.38
C GLN A 293 -8.70 -8.96 -18.01
N LEU A 294 -9.95 -8.55 -17.76
CA LEU A 294 -10.33 -8.03 -16.46
C LEU A 294 -10.27 -9.15 -15.41
N ALA A 295 -9.45 -8.95 -14.38
CA ALA A 295 -9.31 -9.87 -13.27
C ALA A 295 -10.35 -9.62 -12.18
N ALA A 296 -10.58 -8.36 -11.83
CA ALA A 296 -11.57 -7.95 -10.83
C ALA A 296 -12.09 -6.54 -11.08
N LYS A 297 -13.31 -6.28 -10.59
CA LYS A 297 -13.93 -4.95 -10.62
C LYS A 297 -14.66 -4.69 -9.31
N LEU A 298 -14.40 -3.52 -8.73
CA LEU A 298 -15.06 -3.05 -7.52
C LEU A 298 -15.73 -1.70 -7.81
N THR A 299 -17.01 -1.55 -7.44
CA THR A 299 -17.73 -0.30 -7.64
C THR A 299 -18.42 0.14 -6.36
N SER A 300 -18.25 1.39 -5.95
CA SER A 300 -19.02 2.00 -4.87
C SER A 300 -20.28 2.64 -5.41
N PRO A 301 -21.49 2.21 -5.00
CA PRO A 301 -22.74 2.85 -5.39
C PRO A 301 -22.83 4.30 -4.90
N THR A 302 -22.23 4.58 -3.75
CA THR A 302 -22.27 5.90 -3.09
C THR A 302 -21.49 6.94 -3.88
N SER A 303 -20.21 6.69 -4.18
CA SER A 303 -19.35 7.63 -4.90
C SER A 303 -19.46 7.52 -6.42
N GLY A 304 -19.87 6.36 -6.95
CA GLY A 304 -19.79 6.03 -8.36
C GLY A 304 -18.38 5.71 -8.86
N ILE A 305 -17.39 5.67 -7.95
CA ILE A 305 -16.01 5.29 -8.31
C ILE A 305 -15.95 3.80 -8.58
N THR A 306 -15.21 3.44 -9.61
CA THR A 306 -14.95 2.05 -10.01
C THR A 306 -13.44 1.82 -10.06
N LEU A 307 -13.00 0.71 -9.48
CA LEU A 307 -11.65 0.15 -9.60
C LEU A 307 -11.71 -1.09 -10.48
N GLU A 308 -10.87 -1.15 -11.49
CA GLU A 308 -10.65 -2.33 -12.32
C GLU A 308 -9.22 -2.81 -12.12
N ALA A 309 -9.05 -4.12 -11.94
CA ALA A 309 -7.75 -4.75 -11.78
C ALA A 309 -7.47 -5.69 -12.95
N VAL A 310 -6.25 -5.58 -13.48
CA VAL A 310 -5.67 -6.49 -14.47
C VAL A 310 -4.31 -6.94 -13.94
N SER A 311 -3.85 -8.13 -14.30
CA SER A 311 -2.58 -8.67 -13.82
C SER A 311 -1.96 -9.62 -14.83
N TYR A 312 -0.63 -9.63 -14.89
CA TYR A 312 0.14 -10.65 -15.57
C TYR A 312 0.13 -11.97 -14.82
#